data_84011a18a4ef7ce7db6f9420e6ed0764
#
_entry.id   84011a18a4ef7ce7db6f9420e6ed0764
#
_cell.length_a   1.000
_cell.length_b   1.000
_cell.length_c   1.000
_cell.angle_alpha   90.00
_cell.angle_beta   90.00
_cell.angle_gamma   90.00
#
_symmetry.space_group_name_H-M   'P 1'
#
loop_
_entity.id
_entity.type
_entity.pdbx_description
1 polymer ?
#
loop_
_entity_poly.entity_id
_entity_poly.type
_entity_poly.pdbx_seq_one_letter_code
_entity_poly.pdbx_strand_id
1 'polypeptide(L)'
;MANRKKKTTTELGKQPPRYRFFLNPYEVMRFTRCPQCDNKMHQRKLPLVIHVDPMQVLSLNKTCRYCSFCDLLIAHQDDVEHFLASFFTEQKTDVVGNDYLVLGTLDRPAWKRGTQQQMTLQEMLEALHDFKEVVTFKLTGGWVRDETKLSAKK
;
A
#
# COMPACT_ATOMS: atom_id res chain seq x y z
N MET A 1 -16.21 -3.46 -21.75
CA MET A 1 -16.06 -3.55 -21.26
C MET A 1 -15.66 -3.71 -20.43
N ALA A 2 -15.63 -3.62 -20.44
CA ALA A 2 -15.38 -3.78 -19.70
C ALA A 2 -14.92 -3.68 -18.87
N ASN A 3 -14.83 -3.58 -18.86
CA ASN A 3 -14.46 -3.54 -18.16
C ASN A 3 -14.25 -3.46 -17.28
N ARG A 4 -14.34 -3.53 -17.17
CA ARG A 4 -14.18 -3.39 -16.42
C ARG A 4 -14.18 -3.40 -15.49
N LYS A 5 -14.15 -3.56 -15.38
CA LYS A 5 -14.16 -3.58 -14.55
C LYS A 5 -14.30 -3.41 -13.63
N LYS A 6 -14.98 -3.76 -13.76
CA LYS A 6 -15.27 -3.59 -12.65
C LYS A 6 -14.28 -3.48 -11.62
N LYS A 7 -14.19 -2.96 -11.25
CA LYS A 7 -13.03 -2.77 -10.47
C LYS A 7 -13.27 -2.76 -9.03
N THR A 8 -12.39 -3.45 -8.26
CA THR A 8 -12.52 -3.51 -6.81
C THR A 8 -11.82 -2.35 -6.14
N THR A 9 -10.90 -1.71 -6.82
CA THR A 9 -10.19 -0.56 -6.27
C THR A 9 -10.66 0.71 -6.94
N THR A 10 -10.64 1.80 -6.19
CA THR A 10 -10.94 3.11 -6.72
C THR A 10 -9.71 3.63 -7.45
N GLU A 11 -9.93 4.16 -8.63
CA GLU A 11 -8.82 4.74 -9.38
C GLU A 11 -8.75 6.23 -9.08
N LEU A 12 -8.03 6.57 -8.04
CA LEU A 12 -7.86 7.95 -7.62
C LEU A 12 -6.74 8.65 -8.36
N GLY A 13 -5.67 7.92 -8.64
CA GLY A 13 -4.49 8.50 -9.26
C GLY A 13 -4.62 8.63 -10.75
N LYS A 14 -3.88 9.55 -11.32
CA LYS A 14 -3.89 9.80 -12.76
C LYS A 14 -2.88 8.96 -13.52
N GLN A 15 -1.96 8.29 -12.80
CA GLN A 15 -0.95 7.46 -13.45
C GLN A 15 -1.45 6.03 -13.58
N PRO A 16 -0.88 5.25 -14.52
CA PRO A 16 -1.31 3.85 -14.67
C PRO A 16 -1.12 3.07 -13.38
N PRO A 17 -2.04 2.15 -13.06
CA PRO A 17 -1.90 1.34 -11.84
C PRO A 17 -0.63 0.50 -11.86
N ARG A 18 -0.02 0.33 -10.70
CA ARG A 18 1.20 -0.46 -10.54
C ARG A 18 1.09 -1.31 -9.30
N TYR A 19 1.60 -2.53 -9.38
CA TYR A 19 1.73 -3.48 -8.28
C TYR A 19 0.39 -4.01 -7.79
N ARG A 20 0.42 -5.27 -7.43
CA ARG A 20 -0.58 -5.87 -6.57
C ARG A 20 -0.06 -5.71 -5.15
N PHE A 21 -0.92 -5.46 -4.19
CA PHE A 21 -0.48 -5.07 -2.85
C PHE A 21 -1.11 -5.92 -1.77
N PHE A 22 -0.28 -6.33 -0.82
CA PHE A 22 -0.72 -7.04 0.37
C PHE A 22 -0.17 -6.32 1.60
N LEU A 23 -1.07 -5.82 2.44
CA LEU A 23 -0.68 -5.23 3.72
C LEU A 23 -0.67 -6.36 4.75
N ASN A 24 0.53 -6.84 5.08
CA ASN A 24 0.70 -8.06 5.86
C ASN A 24 0.40 -7.82 7.34
N PRO A 25 -0.67 -8.45 7.89
CA PRO A 25 -1.00 -8.27 9.30
C PRO A 25 -0.26 -9.23 10.24
N TYR A 26 0.52 -10.15 9.71
CA TYR A 26 1.19 -11.17 10.52
C TYR A 26 2.54 -10.66 10.97
N GLU A 27 2.62 -10.25 12.22
CA GLU A 27 3.79 -9.53 12.74
C GLU A 27 5.08 -10.33 12.63
N VAL A 28 4.99 -11.65 12.81
CA VAL A 28 6.19 -12.49 12.83
C VAL A 28 6.58 -13.01 11.45
N MET A 29 5.73 -12.80 10.44
CA MET A 29 6.02 -13.30 9.10
C MET A 29 6.74 -12.25 8.27
N ARG A 30 7.95 -12.61 7.85
CA ARG A 30 8.74 -11.76 6.94
C ARG A 30 8.85 -12.50 5.61
N PHE A 31 7.97 -12.23 4.71
CA PHE A 31 7.85 -12.98 3.46
C PHE A 31 9.15 -12.93 2.65
N THR A 32 10.02 -13.91 2.85
CA THR A 32 11.22 -14.07 2.02
C THR A 32 10.89 -14.80 0.74
N ARG A 33 9.76 -15.51 0.73
CA ARG A 33 9.24 -16.15 -0.46
C ARG A 33 7.81 -15.67 -0.69
N CYS A 34 7.44 -15.58 -1.96
CA CYS A 34 6.12 -15.10 -2.33
C CYS A 34 5.04 -16.08 -1.88
N PRO A 35 4.01 -15.61 -1.17
CA PRO A 35 2.95 -16.52 -0.75
C PRO A 35 2.12 -17.05 -1.90
N GLN A 36 2.21 -16.46 -3.09
CA GLN A 36 1.43 -16.89 -4.23
C GLN A 36 2.18 -17.86 -5.14
N CYS A 37 3.47 -17.59 -5.41
CA CYS A 37 4.22 -18.39 -6.37
C CYS A 37 5.46 -19.05 -5.79
N ASP A 38 5.76 -18.77 -4.53
CA ASP A 38 6.91 -19.36 -3.80
C ASP A 38 8.28 -18.95 -4.33
N ASN A 39 8.34 -18.01 -5.26
CA ASN A 39 9.62 -17.49 -5.70
C ASN A 39 10.21 -16.58 -4.63
N LYS A 40 11.54 -16.43 -4.65
CA LYS A 40 12.22 -15.58 -3.70
C LYS A 40 11.80 -14.14 -3.91
N MET A 41 11.50 -13.44 -2.82
CA MET A 41 11.14 -12.03 -2.88
C MET A 41 12.35 -11.16 -2.64
N HIS A 42 12.32 -9.97 -3.18
CA HIS A 42 13.38 -8.98 -3.05
C HIS A 42 12.90 -7.81 -2.23
N GLN A 43 13.83 -7.06 -1.67
CA GLN A 43 13.49 -5.82 -1.00
C GLN A 43 13.38 -4.71 -2.03
N ARG A 44 12.38 -3.86 -1.85
CA ARG A 44 12.19 -2.71 -2.72
C ARG A 44 11.69 -1.54 -1.87
N LYS A 45 12.42 -0.45 -1.91
CA LYS A 45 12.05 0.74 -1.17
C LYS A 45 11.35 1.71 -2.11
N LEU A 46 10.15 2.13 -1.76
CA LEU A 46 9.37 3.01 -2.61
C LEU A 46 8.39 3.81 -1.77
N PRO A 47 7.91 4.94 -2.31
CA PRO A 47 6.97 5.77 -1.58
C PRO A 47 5.56 5.19 -1.67
N LEU A 48 4.95 4.94 -0.51
CA LEU A 48 3.54 4.57 -0.42
C LEU A 48 2.73 5.82 -0.11
N VAL A 49 1.57 5.93 -0.73
CA VAL A 49 0.64 7.02 -0.44
C VAL A 49 -0.46 6.48 0.45
N ILE A 50 -0.66 7.12 1.59
CA ILE A 50 -1.57 6.64 2.62
C ILE A 50 -2.58 7.73 2.97
N HIS A 51 -3.85 7.35 2.98
CA HIS A 51 -4.92 8.21 3.46
C HIS A 51 -5.28 7.79 4.87
N VAL A 52 -5.32 8.75 5.79
CA VAL A 52 -5.72 8.53 7.18
C VAL A 52 -6.94 9.38 7.45
N ASP A 53 -7.99 8.77 8.01
CA ASP A 53 -9.22 9.49 8.30
C ASP A 53 -8.96 10.66 9.25
N PRO A 54 -9.67 11.76 9.09
CA PRO A 54 -10.69 12.00 8.06
C PRO A 54 -10.14 12.55 6.76
N MET A 55 -9.04 13.30 6.76
CA MET A 55 -8.60 14.01 5.57
C MET A 55 -7.08 14.12 5.45
N GLN A 56 -6.34 13.22 6.05
CA GLN A 56 -4.88 13.28 5.96
C GLN A 56 -4.37 12.37 4.86
N VAL A 57 -3.52 12.90 3.99
CA VAL A 57 -2.85 12.11 2.96
C VAL A 57 -1.36 12.38 3.06
N LEU A 58 -0.58 11.33 3.08
CA LEU A 58 0.88 11.46 3.20
C LEU A 58 1.57 10.37 2.40
N SER A 59 2.86 10.54 2.17
CA SER A 59 3.66 9.52 1.53
C SER A 59 4.74 9.04 2.49
N LEU A 60 4.98 7.75 2.47
CA LEU A 60 5.95 7.08 3.32
C LEU A 60 6.89 6.26 2.46
N ASN A 61 8.18 6.61 2.48
CA ASN A 61 9.17 5.84 1.74
C ASN A 61 9.51 4.58 2.52
N LYS A 62 8.94 3.45 2.12
CA LYS A 62 8.93 2.22 2.91
C LYS A 62 9.64 1.10 2.17
N THR A 63 10.46 0.33 2.91
CA THR A 63 11.05 -0.89 2.36
C THR A 63 10.02 -2.00 2.42
N CYS A 64 9.71 -2.56 1.25
CA CYS A 64 8.71 -3.61 1.11
C CYS A 64 9.37 -4.85 0.52
N ARG A 65 8.65 -5.97 0.56
CA ARG A 65 9.03 -7.16 -0.18
C ARG A 65 8.34 -7.14 -1.54
N TYR A 66 9.05 -7.56 -2.55
CA TYR A 66 8.53 -7.50 -3.92
C TYR A 66 8.81 -8.80 -4.65
N CYS A 67 7.77 -9.37 -5.27
CA CYS A 67 7.89 -10.50 -6.16
C CYS A 67 7.73 -10.01 -7.59
N SER A 68 8.83 -10.04 -8.35
CA SER A 68 8.78 -9.57 -9.73
C SER A 68 7.97 -10.49 -10.62
N PHE A 69 7.84 -11.75 -10.23
CA PHE A 69 7.10 -12.72 -11.02
C PHE A 69 5.60 -12.46 -10.96
N CYS A 70 5.09 -12.17 -9.75
CA CYS A 70 3.66 -11.90 -9.55
C CYS A 70 3.33 -10.41 -9.54
N ASP A 71 4.35 -9.55 -9.57
CA ASP A 71 4.18 -8.11 -9.41
C ASP A 71 3.47 -7.80 -8.08
N LEU A 72 3.85 -8.53 -7.04
CA LEU A 72 3.24 -8.44 -5.72
C LEU A 72 4.15 -7.71 -4.75
N LEU A 73 3.61 -6.65 -4.15
CA LEU A 73 4.32 -5.83 -3.17
C LEU A 73 3.71 -6.09 -1.80
N ILE A 74 4.57 -6.37 -0.82
CA ILE A 74 4.11 -6.66 0.55
C ILE A 74 4.73 -5.67 1.51
N ALA A 75 3.91 -4.99 2.29
CA ALA A 75 4.35 -4.12 3.37
C ALA A 75 3.83 -4.69 4.69
N HIS A 76 4.59 -4.50 5.76
CA HIS A 76 4.19 -4.95 7.09
C HIS A 76 3.23 -3.95 7.70
N GLN A 77 2.08 -4.43 8.13
CA GLN A 77 1.06 -3.56 8.71
C GLN A 77 1.54 -2.88 9.99
N ASP A 78 2.20 -3.63 10.86
CA ASP A 78 2.65 -3.06 12.13
C ASP A 78 3.73 -1.99 11.91
N ASP A 79 4.59 -2.16 10.91
CA ASP A 79 5.58 -1.14 10.58
C ASP A 79 4.91 0.15 10.10
N VAL A 80 3.90 0.01 9.24
CA VAL A 80 3.17 1.16 8.73
C VAL A 80 2.46 1.89 9.87
N GLU A 81 1.80 1.13 10.74
CA GLU A 81 1.06 1.73 11.85
C GLU A 81 1.98 2.39 12.86
N HIS A 82 3.15 1.80 13.09
CA HIS A 82 4.13 2.40 13.98
C HIS A 82 4.61 3.75 13.43
N PHE A 83 4.86 3.80 12.13
CA PHE A 83 5.28 5.04 11.50
C PHE A 83 4.19 6.10 11.61
N LEU A 84 2.94 5.73 11.31
CA LEU A 84 1.84 6.68 11.36
C LEU A 84 1.65 7.22 12.77
N ALA A 85 1.73 6.35 13.78
CA ALA A 85 1.61 6.79 15.15
C ALA A 85 2.71 7.77 15.52
N SER A 86 3.95 7.48 15.15
CA SER A 86 5.07 8.37 15.43
C SER A 86 4.90 9.71 14.74
N PHE A 87 4.50 9.67 13.47
CA PHE A 87 4.36 10.89 12.69
C PHE A 87 3.28 11.81 13.28
N PHE A 88 2.11 11.25 13.58
CA PHE A 88 0.99 12.06 14.03
C PHE A 88 1.08 12.43 15.51
N THR A 89 1.83 11.67 16.31
CA THR A 89 2.03 12.04 17.70
C THR A 89 2.63 13.43 17.84
N GLU A 90 3.50 13.79 16.91
CA GLU A 90 4.15 15.09 16.96
C GLU A 90 3.35 16.19 16.26
N GLN A 91 2.42 15.84 15.40
CA GLN A 91 1.74 16.82 14.57
C GLN A 91 0.25 16.91 14.80
N LYS A 92 -0.43 15.76 14.81
CA LYS A 92 -1.88 15.73 14.93
C LYS A 92 -2.29 14.51 15.74
N THR A 93 -2.21 14.66 17.06
CA THR A 93 -2.47 13.53 17.96
C THR A 93 -3.89 12.99 17.83
N ASP A 94 -4.83 13.81 17.36
CA ASP A 94 -6.22 13.39 17.25
C ASP A 94 -6.45 12.38 16.11
N VAL A 95 -5.49 12.20 15.20
CA VAL A 95 -5.63 11.19 14.15
C VAL A 95 -4.84 9.92 14.43
N VAL A 96 -4.11 9.86 15.53
CA VAL A 96 -3.40 8.63 15.90
C VAL A 96 -4.42 7.54 16.18
N GLY A 97 -4.23 6.39 15.51
CA GLY A 97 -5.14 5.26 15.68
C GLY A 97 -6.35 5.28 14.78
N ASN A 98 -6.53 6.33 13.97
CA ASN A 98 -7.64 6.38 13.03
C ASN A 98 -7.45 5.38 11.90
N ASP A 99 -8.54 5.05 11.25
CA ASP A 99 -8.51 4.16 10.11
C ASP A 99 -7.67 4.78 8.99
N TYR A 100 -7.00 3.93 8.24
CA TYR A 100 -6.18 4.39 7.14
C TYR A 100 -6.27 3.42 5.97
N LEU A 101 -5.86 3.89 4.81
CA LEU A 101 -5.86 3.09 3.59
C LEU A 101 -4.62 3.43 2.78
N VAL A 102 -3.88 2.39 2.38
CA VAL A 102 -2.73 2.58 1.50
C VAL A 102 -3.26 2.63 0.07
N LEU A 103 -3.12 3.78 -0.56
CA LEU A 103 -3.77 4.03 -1.84
C LEU A 103 -2.96 3.53 -3.04
N GLY A 104 -1.64 3.67 -2.96
CA GLY A 104 -0.79 3.33 -4.09
C GLY A 104 0.61 3.84 -3.86
N THR A 105 1.32 4.13 -4.95
CA THR A 105 2.73 4.53 -4.88
C THR A 105 2.99 5.78 -5.70
N LEU A 106 4.13 6.42 -5.40
CA LEU A 106 4.65 7.52 -6.20
C LEU A 106 5.95 7.07 -6.84
N ASP A 107 6.27 7.64 -7.99
CA ASP A 107 7.59 7.47 -8.56
C ASP A 107 8.60 8.27 -7.73
N ARG A 108 9.85 7.82 -7.77
CA ARG A 108 10.88 8.48 -6.98
C ARG A 108 11.01 9.98 -7.27
N PRO A 109 11.00 10.43 -8.52
CA PRO A 109 11.07 11.88 -8.77
C PRO A 109 9.92 12.66 -8.15
N ALA A 110 8.71 12.10 -8.19
CA ALA A 110 7.56 12.77 -7.59
C ALA A 110 7.71 12.84 -6.08
N TRP A 111 8.18 11.74 -5.46
CA TRP A 111 8.40 11.72 -4.02
C TRP A 111 9.46 12.74 -3.61
N LYS A 112 10.54 12.86 -4.39
CA LYS A 112 11.57 13.81 -4.07
C LYS A 112 11.05 15.25 -4.13
N ARG A 113 10.20 15.55 -5.09
CA ARG A 113 9.59 16.88 -5.15
C ARG A 113 8.78 17.16 -3.89
N GLY A 114 8.07 16.16 -3.40
CA GLY A 114 7.27 16.30 -2.20
C GLY A 114 8.09 16.50 -0.93
N THR A 115 9.34 16.00 -0.90
CA THR A 115 10.19 16.23 0.27
C THR A 115 10.83 17.61 0.25
N GLN A 116 10.96 18.21 -0.92
CA GLN A 116 11.57 19.53 -1.04
C GLN A 116 10.55 20.63 -0.82
N GLN A 117 9.33 20.40 -1.23
CA GLN A 117 8.24 21.33 -0.98
C GLN A 117 6.97 20.54 -0.83
N GLN A 118 6.08 21.04 -0.01
CA GLN A 118 4.84 20.34 0.30
C GLN A 118 3.99 20.20 -0.97
N MET A 119 3.54 18.99 -1.23
CA MET A 119 2.63 18.73 -2.35
C MET A 119 1.20 18.94 -1.89
N THR A 120 0.40 19.52 -2.77
CA THR A 120 -1.04 19.59 -2.52
C THR A 120 -1.66 18.22 -2.77
N LEU A 121 -2.88 18.02 -2.30
CA LEU A 121 -3.61 16.79 -2.59
C LEU A 121 -3.75 16.58 -4.09
N GLN A 122 -4.03 17.65 -4.82
CA GLN A 122 -4.16 17.58 -6.27
C GLN A 122 -2.88 17.08 -6.93
N GLU A 123 -1.75 17.65 -6.51
CA GLU A 123 -0.46 17.24 -7.07
C GLU A 123 -0.16 15.79 -6.76
N MET A 124 -0.51 15.35 -5.55
CA MET A 124 -0.25 13.97 -5.15
C MET A 124 -1.10 13.00 -5.97
N LEU A 125 -2.36 13.34 -6.20
CA LEU A 125 -3.23 12.49 -7.01
C LEU A 125 -2.77 12.42 -8.46
N GLU A 126 -2.22 13.51 -8.98
CA GLU A 126 -1.71 13.51 -10.35
C GLU A 126 -0.48 12.62 -10.51
N ALA A 127 0.27 12.42 -9.45
CA ALA A 127 1.46 11.58 -9.49
C ALA A 127 1.20 10.16 -9.02
N LEU A 128 0.03 9.88 -8.48
CA LEU A 128 -0.28 8.62 -7.82
C LEU A 128 -0.51 7.50 -8.82
N HIS A 129 0.15 6.37 -8.57
CA HIS A 129 -0.14 5.10 -9.23
C HIS A 129 -0.96 4.26 -8.27
N ASP A 130 -2.22 4.05 -8.57
CA ASP A 130 -3.05 3.15 -7.76
C ASP A 130 -2.50 1.74 -7.82
N PHE A 131 -2.83 0.92 -6.83
CA PHE A 131 -2.51 -0.50 -6.93
C PHE A 131 -3.42 -1.15 -7.96
N LYS A 132 -2.88 -2.14 -8.68
CA LYS A 132 -3.68 -2.92 -9.63
C LYS A 132 -4.74 -3.72 -8.90
N GLU A 133 -4.38 -4.21 -7.72
CA GLU A 133 -5.25 -5.06 -6.94
C GLU A 133 -4.72 -5.09 -5.51
N VAL A 134 -5.62 -5.06 -4.54
CA VAL A 134 -5.26 -5.26 -3.12
C VAL A 134 -5.71 -6.65 -2.74
N VAL A 135 -4.78 -7.45 -2.25
CA VAL A 135 -5.05 -8.85 -1.92
C VAL A 135 -4.73 -9.11 -0.46
N THR A 136 -5.27 -10.21 0.06
CA THR A 136 -4.93 -10.69 1.39
C THR A 136 -4.63 -12.18 1.31
N PHE A 137 -3.79 -12.66 2.23
CA PHE A 137 -3.42 -14.06 2.32
C PHE A 137 -3.65 -14.54 3.73
N LYS A 138 -4.05 -15.79 3.88
CA LYS A 138 -4.22 -16.41 5.18
C LYS A 138 -3.50 -17.76 5.15
N LEU A 139 -3.12 -18.22 6.34
CA LEU A 139 -2.41 -19.47 6.48
C LEU A 139 -3.41 -20.60 6.71
N THR A 140 -3.43 -21.58 5.81
CA THR A 140 -4.32 -22.74 5.91
C THR A 140 -3.59 -23.99 5.42
N GLY A 141 -2.44 -24.29 6.07
CA GLY A 141 -1.60 -25.38 5.60
C GLY A 141 -0.63 -24.93 4.51
N GLY A 142 -0.62 -23.64 4.24
CA GLY A 142 0.17 -22.95 3.25
C GLY A 142 -0.50 -21.62 3.06
N TRP A 143 0.14 -20.72 2.34
CA TRP A 143 -0.47 -19.40 2.14
C TRP A 143 -1.50 -19.47 1.03
N VAL A 144 -2.71 -18.99 1.31
CA VAL A 144 -3.83 -19.01 0.39
C VAL A 144 -4.42 -17.60 0.34
N ARG A 145 -4.78 -17.17 -0.85
CA ARG A 145 -5.40 -15.86 -1.02
C ARG A 145 -6.75 -15.86 -0.31
N ASP A 146 -7.00 -14.78 0.45
CA ASP A 146 -8.22 -14.67 1.23
C ASP A 146 -9.30 -13.97 0.42
N GLU A 147 -10.02 -14.74 -0.37
CA GLU A 147 -11.06 -14.19 -1.22
C GLU A 147 -12.24 -13.68 -0.41
N THR A 148 -12.53 -14.35 0.71
CA THR A 148 -13.66 -13.96 1.55
C THR A 148 -13.46 -12.58 2.14
N LYS A 149 -12.28 -12.32 2.65
CA LYS A 149 -11.99 -11.01 3.24
C LYS A 149 -12.01 -9.92 2.18
N LEU A 150 -11.53 -10.22 0.99
CA LEU A 150 -11.56 -9.26 -0.11
C LEU A 150 -12.98 -8.89 -0.45
N SER A 151 -13.88 -9.86 -0.49
CA SER A 151 -15.29 -9.59 -0.76
C SER A 151 -15.93 -8.73 0.32
N ALA A 152 -15.57 -8.97 1.57
CA ALA A 152 -16.17 -8.23 2.68
C ALA A 152 -15.82 -6.75 2.67
N LYS A 153 -14.76 -6.39 1.97
CA LYS A 153 -14.34 -4.98 1.94
C LYS A 153 -15.17 -4.11 1.00
N LYS A 154 -16.03 -4.69 0.25
CA LYS A 154 -16.83 -3.92 -0.69
C LYS A 154 -18.02 -3.19 -0.07
#